data_ea71f2b214d2f2c8cfcbc52fbbf4acf4
#
_entry.id   ea71f2b214d2f2c8cfcbc52fbbf4acf4
#
_cell.length_a   1.000
_cell.length_b   1.000
_cell.length_c   1.000
_cell.angle_alpha   90.00
_cell.angle_beta   90.00
_cell.angle_gamma   90.00
#
_symmetry.space_group_name_H-M   'P 1'
#
loop_
_entity.id
_entity.type
_entity.pdbx_description
1 polymer ?
#
loop_
_entity_poly.entity_id
_entity_poly.type
_entity_poly.pdbx_seq_one_letter_code
_entity_poly.pdbx_strand_id
1 'polypeptide(L)'
;MKIQRTHLLKRLDTLYLSYNTSFGNWKNKDHYVNLRGPRGSGKTALILEWLEQHKHLYFSFAGLDEPMALRLLGAKLQKYMDEQNLPALPMDTWENVFLNINTLSERTCHIFVFDDADEILNDSVFSAAFQKYFETQKRRAILMIFVTREEKLPEFPPDYTKWTYDEIPIDVPYFSIADLCKCFPNKKGDDLLALYALTGGIPKLVHLIDEDLSTEENLRSLLSSDSPYIHFCSNEFDRLFRRSESYMFICHAVAIGNNRISDIGKCTGFAYNKCDKYIRALIENGILTTGKDENNKTVYKFVNPYYRLWFNIIYPNRTEINLGAMDEQIISQALSYINLVADDEYVAACYRHAYYHFCKRRYIDRETVVPTPQTFTAAVMKKDKYGQPYKDSEATITFDLVHNDGEYTYAMLILKDEHYLGKGEFEAIKAVIEDAFWLDFTFFICYNKGRICEEAYRFSKFHEFVKWEMIDRLRF
;
A
#
# COMPACT_ATOMS: atom_id res chain seq x y z
N MET A 1 7.18 -20.50 0.48
CA MET A 1 6.15 -20.13 -0.52
C MET A 1 6.71 -19.06 -1.45
N LYS A 2 6.76 -19.28 -2.78
CA LYS A 2 7.28 -18.27 -3.74
C LYS A 2 6.08 -17.59 -4.40
N ILE A 3 5.82 -16.34 -4.01
CA ILE A 3 4.69 -15.59 -4.56
C ILE A 3 5.20 -14.86 -5.79
N GLN A 4 4.81 -15.32 -6.96
CA GLN A 4 5.22 -14.70 -8.20
C GLN A 4 4.36 -13.46 -8.52
N ARG A 5 5.01 -12.30 -8.55
CA ARG A 5 4.43 -11.05 -9.09
C ARG A 5 4.55 -11.02 -10.60
N THR A 6 3.91 -11.96 -11.27
CA THR A 6 4.04 -12.22 -12.72
C THR A 6 3.85 -10.97 -13.59
N HIS A 7 2.96 -10.05 -13.18
CA HIS A 7 2.74 -8.81 -13.93
C HIS A 7 3.93 -7.85 -13.86
N LEU A 8 4.63 -7.79 -12.72
CA LEU A 8 5.84 -6.95 -12.56
C LEU A 8 7.03 -7.58 -13.30
N LEU A 9 7.19 -8.90 -13.22
CA LEU A 9 8.21 -9.63 -13.99
C LEU A 9 8.01 -9.40 -15.49
N LYS A 10 6.79 -9.56 -16.02
CA LYS A 10 6.46 -9.26 -17.41
C LYS A 10 6.75 -7.80 -17.81
N ARG A 11 6.55 -6.86 -16.90
CA ARG A 11 6.87 -5.45 -17.16
C ARG A 11 8.38 -5.24 -17.29
N LEU A 12 9.19 -5.88 -16.42
CA LEU A 12 10.65 -5.87 -16.52
C LEU A 12 11.13 -6.53 -17.85
N ASP A 13 10.53 -7.66 -18.23
CA ASP A 13 10.83 -8.33 -19.51
C ASP A 13 10.52 -7.43 -20.71
N THR A 14 9.37 -6.76 -20.69
CA THR A 14 8.99 -5.83 -21.76
C THR A 14 9.99 -4.69 -21.89
N LEU A 15 10.44 -4.13 -20.78
CA LEU A 15 11.47 -3.10 -20.77
C LEU A 15 12.80 -3.65 -21.32
N TYR A 16 13.28 -4.78 -20.79
CA TYR A 16 14.50 -5.42 -21.28
C TYR A 16 14.47 -5.69 -22.79
N LEU A 17 13.38 -6.26 -23.29
CA LEU A 17 13.21 -6.50 -24.70
C LEU A 17 13.25 -5.20 -25.52
N SER A 18 12.64 -4.14 -25.01
CA SER A 18 12.68 -2.83 -25.65
C SER A 18 14.10 -2.28 -25.74
N TYR A 19 14.92 -2.42 -24.72
CA TYR A 19 16.34 -2.05 -24.74
C TYR A 19 17.19 -2.94 -25.63
N ASN A 20 16.85 -4.22 -25.75
CA ASN A 20 17.63 -5.19 -26.50
C ASN A 20 17.32 -5.17 -28.01
N THR A 21 16.08 -4.86 -28.41
CA THR A 21 15.61 -4.90 -29.82
C THR A 21 15.74 -3.57 -30.55
N SER A 22 15.93 -2.47 -29.86
CA SER A 22 15.86 -1.12 -30.44
C SER A 22 17.18 -0.59 -30.97
N PHE A 23 18.04 -1.45 -31.51
CA PHE A 23 19.24 -1.04 -32.21
C PHE A 23 18.89 -0.14 -33.42
N GLY A 24 18.75 1.16 -33.17
CA GLY A 24 18.68 2.16 -34.22
C GLY A 24 17.53 3.16 -34.19
N ASN A 25 16.49 2.99 -33.42
CA ASN A 25 15.29 3.84 -33.45
C ASN A 25 14.93 4.60 -32.17
N TRP A 26 15.79 4.58 -31.15
CA TRP A 26 15.55 5.39 -29.95
C TRP A 26 15.82 6.86 -30.25
N LYS A 27 14.77 7.58 -30.51
CA LYS A 27 14.83 9.04 -30.57
C LYS A 27 15.00 9.58 -29.14
N ASN A 28 16.25 9.80 -28.75
CA ASN A 28 16.69 10.78 -27.75
C ASN A 28 16.07 10.75 -26.36
N LYS A 29 15.82 9.59 -25.75
CA LYS A 29 15.48 9.56 -24.33
C LYS A 29 16.23 8.43 -23.65
N ASP A 30 17.21 8.78 -22.84
CA ASP A 30 17.84 7.85 -21.93
C ASP A 30 16.90 7.66 -20.76
N HIS A 31 16.55 6.41 -20.48
CA HIS A 31 15.64 6.06 -19.39
C HIS A 31 16.38 5.22 -18.36
N TYR A 32 16.01 5.35 -17.13
CA TYR A 32 16.34 4.39 -16.10
C TYR A 32 15.06 3.92 -15.40
N VAL A 33 15.11 2.72 -14.85
CA VAL A 33 13.99 2.11 -14.15
C VAL A 33 14.17 2.37 -12.66
N ASN A 34 13.13 2.90 -12.02
CA ASN A 34 13.05 3.01 -10.57
C ASN A 34 12.06 1.97 -10.04
N LEU A 35 12.59 0.88 -9.47
CA LEU A 35 11.80 -0.15 -8.79
C LEU A 35 11.58 0.29 -7.34
N ARG A 36 10.46 0.93 -7.08
CA ARG A 36 10.19 1.61 -5.83
C ARG A 36 9.06 0.97 -5.02
N GLY A 37 9.06 1.19 -3.72
CA GLY A 37 8.00 0.72 -2.83
C GLY A 37 8.45 0.64 -1.38
N PRO A 38 7.53 0.43 -0.45
CA PRO A 38 7.84 0.43 0.97
C PRO A 38 8.80 -0.72 1.34
N ARG A 39 9.44 -0.60 2.49
CA ARG A 39 10.35 -1.62 2.99
C ARG A 39 9.60 -2.93 3.27
N GLY A 40 10.26 -4.04 2.95
CA GLY A 40 9.63 -5.36 3.11
C GLY A 40 8.63 -5.72 2.02
N SER A 41 8.39 -4.84 1.03
CA SER A 41 7.49 -5.12 -0.08
C SER A 41 8.00 -6.19 -1.07
N GLY A 42 9.25 -6.65 -0.89
CA GLY A 42 9.83 -7.72 -1.71
C GLY A 42 10.51 -7.25 -2.99
N LYS A 43 10.93 -5.98 -3.08
CA LYS A 43 11.65 -5.42 -4.24
C LYS A 43 12.90 -6.22 -4.59
N THR A 44 13.78 -6.40 -3.60
CA THR A 44 15.03 -7.17 -3.77
C THR A 44 14.75 -8.61 -4.22
N ALA A 45 13.75 -9.28 -3.62
CA ALA A 45 13.37 -10.64 -4.03
C ALA A 45 12.86 -10.68 -5.47
N LEU A 46 12.01 -9.72 -5.86
CA LEU A 46 11.46 -9.59 -7.21
C LEU A 46 12.58 -9.40 -8.24
N ILE A 47 13.51 -8.46 -7.98
CA ILE A 47 14.57 -8.17 -8.94
C ILE A 47 15.56 -9.32 -9.04
N LEU A 48 15.94 -9.96 -7.94
CA LEU A 48 16.84 -11.11 -7.95
C LEU A 48 16.21 -12.30 -8.70
N GLU A 49 14.92 -12.56 -8.53
CA GLU A 49 14.20 -13.58 -9.30
C GLU A 49 14.26 -13.30 -10.80
N TRP A 50 14.05 -12.04 -11.20
CA TRP A 50 14.12 -11.64 -12.60
C TRP A 50 15.54 -11.78 -13.17
N LEU A 51 16.57 -11.46 -12.39
CA LEU A 51 17.97 -11.52 -12.78
C LEU A 51 18.51 -12.94 -12.98
N GLU A 52 17.87 -13.98 -12.45
CA GLU A 52 18.30 -15.38 -12.63
C GLU A 52 18.47 -15.77 -14.11
N GLN A 53 17.73 -15.13 -15.01
CA GLN A 53 17.71 -15.41 -16.45
C GLN A 53 18.52 -14.41 -17.29
N HIS A 54 19.15 -13.41 -16.64
CA HIS A 54 19.79 -12.31 -17.33
C HIS A 54 21.24 -12.11 -16.88
N LYS A 55 22.15 -11.83 -17.83
CA LYS A 55 23.50 -11.42 -17.48
C LYS A 55 23.47 -9.99 -16.91
N HIS A 56 23.97 -9.81 -15.70
CA HIS A 56 23.80 -8.56 -14.97
C HIS A 56 24.98 -8.26 -14.03
N LEU A 57 25.06 -6.99 -13.57
CA LEU A 57 25.80 -6.58 -12.40
C LEU A 57 24.79 -6.06 -11.36
N TYR A 58 24.68 -6.74 -10.25
CA TYR A 58 23.88 -6.34 -9.09
C TYR A 58 24.78 -5.82 -7.98
N PHE A 59 24.40 -4.67 -7.38
CA PHE A 59 25.11 -4.09 -6.23
C PHE A 59 24.12 -3.49 -5.25
N SER A 60 24.28 -3.76 -3.95
CA SER A 60 23.48 -3.15 -2.88
C SER A 60 24.32 -2.12 -2.12
N PHE A 61 23.72 -0.96 -1.91
CA PHE A 61 24.30 0.14 -1.12
C PHE A 61 23.97 0.05 0.37
N ALA A 62 23.25 -0.98 0.82
CA ALA A 62 22.79 -1.11 2.20
C ALA A 62 23.94 -0.96 3.22
N GLY A 63 23.84 0.06 4.07
CA GLY A 63 24.78 0.30 5.16
C GLY A 63 26.19 0.74 4.73
N LEU A 64 26.35 1.19 3.48
CA LEU A 64 27.60 1.70 2.96
C LEU A 64 27.61 3.23 2.94
N ASP A 65 28.70 3.83 3.41
CA ASP A 65 28.99 5.22 3.10
C ASP A 65 29.54 5.38 1.67
N GLU A 66 29.59 6.61 1.16
CA GLU A 66 29.95 6.91 -0.23
C GLU A 66 31.36 6.36 -0.59
N PRO A 67 32.44 6.56 0.20
CA PRO A 67 33.77 6.04 -0.15
C PRO A 67 33.82 4.52 -0.18
N MET A 68 33.11 3.84 0.73
CA MET A 68 33.07 2.39 0.75
C MET A 68 32.26 1.85 -0.43
N ALA A 69 31.14 2.51 -0.74
CA ALA A 69 30.29 2.19 -1.88
C ALA A 69 31.07 2.29 -3.21
N LEU A 70 31.80 3.38 -3.42
CA LEU A 70 32.68 3.58 -4.59
C LEU A 70 33.71 2.46 -4.71
N ARG A 71 34.41 2.16 -3.61
CA ARG A 71 35.44 1.12 -3.58
C ARG A 71 34.91 -0.26 -3.92
N LEU A 72 33.80 -0.65 -3.29
CA LEU A 72 33.23 -1.99 -3.47
C LEU A 72 32.54 -2.16 -4.84
N LEU A 73 31.81 -1.14 -5.31
CA LEU A 73 31.24 -1.17 -6.65
C LEU A 73 32.32 -1.14 -7.70
N GLY A 74 33.38 -0.30 -7.54
CA GLY A 74 34.50 -0.25 -8.44
C GLY A 74 35.19 -1.61 -8.59
N ALA A 75 35.47 -2.30 -7.48
CA ALA A 75 36.05 -3.65 -7.53
C ALA A 75 35.15 -4.67 -8.24
N LYS A 76 33.83 -4.57 -8.02
CA LYS A 76 32.86 -5.47 -8.65
C LYS A 76 32.72 -5.19 -10.15
N LEU A 77 32.69 -3.93 -10.55
CA LEU A 77 32.65 -3.52 -11.95
C LEU A 77 33.94 -3.90 -12.67
N GLN A 78 35.12 -3.72 -12.03
CA GLN A 78 36.41 -4.16 -12.59
C GLN A 78 36.35 -5.66 -12.93
N LYS A 79 35.95 -6.49 -11.99
CA LYS A 79 35.78 -7.94 -12.20
C LYS A 79 34.79 -8.23 -13.35
N TYR A 80 33.67 -7.53 -13.42
CA TYR A 80 32.70 -7.68 -14.48
C TYR A 80 33.27 -7.34 -15.86
N MET A 81 34.10 -6.28 -15.96
CA MET A 81 34.77 -5.88 -17.19
C MET A 81 35.88 -6.88 -17.58
N ASP A 82 36.65 -7.37 -16.63
CA ASP A 82 37.68 -8.39 -16.86
C ASP A 82 37.07 -9.67 -17.46
N GLU A 83 35.93 -10.11 -16.95
CA GLU A 83 35.16 -11.25 -17.47
C GLU A 83 34.65 -11.03 -18.92
N GLN A 84 34.54 -9.76 -19.34
CA GLN A 84 34.20 -9.38 -20.72
C GLN A 84 35.43 -9.12 -21.60
N ASN A 85 36.65 -9.25 -21.06
CA ASN A 85 37.92 -8.86 -21.72
C ASN A 85 37.93 -7.39 -22.20
N LEU A 86 37.35 -6.48 -21.38
CA LEU A 86 37.26 -5.06 -21.66
C LEU A 86 38.31 -4.28 -20.85
N PRO A 87 38.99 -3.29 -21.47
CA PRO A 87 39.91 -2.41 -20.73
C PRO A 87 39.11 -1.53 -19.77
N ALA A 88 39.63 -1.33 -18.55
CA ALA A 88 39.01 -0.49 -17.54
C ALA A 88 39.88 0.68 -17.16
N LEU A 89 39.28 1.85 -16.91
CA LEU A 89 39.89 2.98 -16.23
C LEU A 89 39.99 2.69 -14.72
N PRO A 90 40.89 3.36 -13.97
CA PRO A 90 40.88 3.26 -12.51
C PRO A 90 39.50 3.54 -11.91
N MET A 91 39.05 2.71 -10.96
CA MET A 91 37.75 2.81 -10.32
C MET A 91 37.78 3.64 -9.02
N ASP A 92 38.45 4.79 -9.06
CA ASP A 92 38.75 5.66 -7.92
C ASP A 92 37.81 6.88 -7.81
N THR A 93 37.01 7.12 -8.82
CA THR A 93 35.98 8.17 -8.86
C THR A 93 34.68 7.67 -9.48
N TRP A 94 33.55 8.28 -9.12
CA TRP A 94 32.27 7.97 -9.72
C TRP A 94 32.26 8.26 -11.23
N GLU A 95 32.93 9.33 -11.65
CA GLU A 95 33.07 9.62 -13.09
C GLU A 95 33.75 8.48 -13.82
N ASN A 96 34.85 7.92 -13.27
CA ASN A 96 35.54 6.79 -13.89
C ASN A 96 34.70 5.52 -13.88
N VAL A 97 33.92 5.27 -12.82
CA VAL A 97 32.96 4.16 -12.76
C VAL A 97 31.95 4.30 -13.90
N PHE A 98 31.35 5.47 -14.08
CA PHE A 98 30.40 5.71 -15.17
C PHE A 98 31.02 5.71 -16.55
N LEU A 99 32.25 6.21 -16.70
CA LEU A 99 33.00 6.10 -17.97
C LEU A 99 33.27 4.65 -18.34
N ASN A 100 33.63 3.80 -17.36
CA ASN A 100 33.78 2.38 -17.59
C ASN A 100 32.49 1.69 -18.03
N ILE A 101 31.35 2.03 -17.39
CA ILE A 101 30.05 1.56 -17.83
C ILE A 101 29.79 1.99 -19.29
N ASN A 102 30.19 3.19 -19.68
CA ASN A 102 30.10 3.70 -21.06
C ASN A 102 31.00 2.98 -22.08
N THR A 103 32.04 2.25 -21.64
CA THR A 103 32.87 1.46 -22.57
C THR A 103 32.26 0.09 -22.91
N LEU A 104 31.21 -0.32 -22.23
CA LEU A 104 30.55 -1.59 -22.47
C LEU A 104 29.97 -1.69 -23.89
N SER A 105 29.96 -2.89 -24.43
CA SER A 105 29.61 -3.16 -25.82
C SER A 105 28.19 -2.69 -26.20
N GLU A 106 28.06 -2.12 -27.39
CA GLU A 106 26.77 -1.74 -27.97
C GLU A 106 25.96 -2.93 -28.52
N ARG A 107 26.54 -4.15 -28.53
CA ARG A 107 25.93 -5.32 -29.18
C ARG A 107 25.00 -6.14 -28.28
N THR A 108 25.13 -6.00 -26.97
CA THR A 108 24.31 -6.74 -25.99
C THR A 108 23.81 -5.81 -24.91
N CYS A 109 22.59 -5.98 -24.45
CA CYS A 109 22.08 -5.21 -23.33
C CYS A 109 22.78 -5.61 -22.04
N HIS A 110 23.41 -4.64 -21.36
CA HIS A 110 23.98 -4.80 -20.04
C HIS A 110 22.98 -4.31 -18.99
N ILE A 111 22.77 -5.12 -17.98
CA ILE A 111 21.84 -4.80 -16.88
C ILE A 111 22.66 -4.45 -15.63
N PHE A 112 22.41 -3.26 -15.09
CA PHE A 112 22.96 -2.80 -13.82
C PHE A 112 21.83 -2.58 -12.83
N VAL A 113 21.91 -3.24 -11.70
CA VAL A 113 20.94 -3.08 -10.61
C VAL A 113 21.63 -2.51 -9.39
N PHE A 114 21.12 -1.40 -8.91
CA PHE A 114 21.57 -0.67 -7.73
C PHE A 114 20.50 -0.73 -6.66
N ASP A 115 20.64 -1.66 -5.73
CA ASP A 115 19.68 -1.89 -4.65
C ASP A 115 19.99 -1.06 -3.42
N ASP A 116 18.98 -0.74 -2.62
CA ASP A 116 19.05 0.19 -1.48
C ASP A 116 19.70 1.54 -1.87
N ALA A 117 19.33 2.08 -3.02
CA ALA A 117 19.97 3.23 -3.64
C ALA A 117 19.56 4.58 -3.04
N ASP A 118 18.64 4.62 -2.09
CA ASP A 118 18.10 5.86 -1.51
C ASP A 118 19.18 6.81 -0.98
N GLU A 119 20.15 6.27 -0.26
CA GLU A 119 21.17 7.10 0.39
C GLU A 119 22.21 7.62 -0.61
N ILE A 120 22.66 6.75 -1.54
CA ILE A 120 23.67 7.15 -2.53
C ILE A 120 23.11 8.14 -3.57
N LEU A 121 21.84 8.04 -3.91
CA LEU A 121 21.18 8.99 -4.82
C LEU A 121 21.06 10.39 -4.22
N ASN A 122 21.03 10.51 -2.88
CA ASN A 122 21.07 11.78 -2.16
C ASN A 122 22.51 12.33 -1.98
N ASP A 123 23.54 11.54 -2.28
CA ASP A 123 24.91 12.01 -2.23
C ASP A 123 25.23 12.93 -3.41
N SER A 124 25.80 14.09 -3.12
CA SER A 124 26.06 15.12 -4.14
C SER A 124 27.15 14.73 -5.15
N VAL A 125 28.13 13.94 -4.73
CA VAL A 125 29.25 13.51 -5.60
C VAL A 125 28.76 12.45 -6.57
N PHE A 126 28.05 11.44 -6.05
CA PHE A 126 27.42 10.42 -6.89
C PHE A 126 26.44 11.05 -7.88
N SER A 127 25.53 11.90 -7.39
CA SER A 127 24.50 12.53 -8.22
C SER A 127 25.08 13.37 -9.34
N ALA A 128 26.13 14.15 -9.08
CA ALA A 128 26.81 14.95 -10.11
C ALA A 128 27.48 14.07 -11.18
N ALA A 129 28.16 12.99 -10.78
CA ALA A 129 28.80 12.05 -11.71
C ALA A 129 27.76 11.27 -12.53
N PHE A 130 26.68 10.84 -11.89
CA PHE A 130 25.56 10.16 -12.55
C PHE A 130 24.89 11.06 -13.59
N GLN A 131 24.67 12.33 -13.24
CA GLN A 131 24.17 13.33 -14.15
C GLN A 131 25.06 13.49 -15.39
N LYS A 132 26.36 13.74 -15.19
CA LYS A 132 27.33 13.86 -16.28
C LYS A 132 27.37 12.61 -17.17
N TYR A 133 27.16 11.43 -16.60
CA TYR A 133 27.03 10.19 -17.35
C TYR A 133 25.88 10.27 -18.35
N PHE A 134 24.67 10.69 -17.94
CA PHE A 134 23.53 10.81 -18.83
C PHE A 134 23.73 11.89 -19.90
N GLU A 135 24.39 13.00 -19.58
CA GLU A 135 24.72 14.04 -20.57
C GLU A 135 25.67 13.58 -21.67
N THR A 136 26.57 12.68 -21.32
CA THR A 136 27.65 12.23 -22.22
C THR A 136 27.37 10.88 -22.88
N GLN A 137 26.33 10.18 -22.44
CA GLN A 137 26.02 8.84 -22.91
C GLN A 137 25.65 8.84 -24.39
N LYS A 138 26.43 8.13 -25.18
CA LYS A 138 26.11 7.82 -26.57
C LYS A 138 25.36 6.49 -26.61
N ARG A 139 24.13 6.49 -27.10
CA ARG A 139 23.24 5.36 -27.47
C ARG A 139 23.84 3.97 -27.18
N ARG A 140 23.61 3.43 -26.00
CA ARG A 140 24.11 2.11 -25.60
C ARG A 140 22.98 1.26 -25.05
N ALA A 141 23.07 -0.03 -25.24
CA ALA A 141 22.12 -0.99 -24.69
C ALA A 141 22.46 -1.25 -23.20
N ILE A 142 22.21 -0.24 -22.35
CA ILE A 142 22.42 -0.32 -20.90
C ILE A 142 21.09 -0.07 -20.21
N LEU A 143 20.62 -1.06 -19.46
CA LEU A 143 19.44 -0.96 -18.61
C LEU A 143 19.90 -0.75 -17.17
N MET A 144 19.71 0.46 -16.64
CA MET A 144 19.94 0.76 -15.23
C MET A 144 18.62 0.66 -14.45
N ILE A 145 18.68 -0.06 -13.34
CA ILE A 145 17.55 -0.25 -12.43
C ILE A 145 18.00 0.18 -11.04
N PHE A 146 17.38 1.22 -10.52
CA PHE A 146 17.52 1.59 -9.11
C PHE A 146 16.38 0.97 -8.31
N VAL A 147 16.72 0.42 -7.15
CA VAL A 147 15.72 -0.12 -6.22
C VAL A 147 15.69 0.80 -5.01
N THR A 148 14.56 1.49 -4.83
CA THR A 148 14.41 2.55 -3.82
C THR A 148 13.18 2.35 -2.95
N ARG A 149 13.13 3.06 -1.84
CA ARG A 149 11.95 3.15 -0.95
C ARG A 149 11.08 4.34 -1.26
N GLU A 150 11.66 5.42 -1.75
CA GLU A 150 10.99 6.69 -2.00
C GLU A 150 10.17 6.66 -3.29
N GLU A 151 9.04 7.35 -3.27
CA GLU A 151 8.20 7.53 -4.45
C GLU A 151 8.83 8.47 -5.49
N LYS A 152 9.79 9.29 -5.06
CA LYS A 152 10.53 10.19 -5.93
C LYS A 152 12.02 10.02 -5.70
N LEU A 153 12.75 9.88 -6.80
CA LEU A 153 14.19 10.18 -6.75
C LEU A 153 14.38 11.64 -6.34
N PRO A 154 15.51 11.99 -5.69
CA PRO A 154 15.77 13.36 -5.30
C PRO A 154 15.50 14.29 -6.47
N GLU A 155 14.75 15.38 -6.24
CA GLU A 155 14.63 16.44 -7.21
C GLU A 155 16.04 16.98 -7.42
N PHE A 156 16.60 16.70 -8.60
CA PHE A 156 17.84 17.34 -8.98
C PHE A 156 17.66 18.88 -8.90
N PRO A 157 18.71 19.64 -8.56
CA PRO A 157 18.58 21.08 -8.32
C PRO A 157 17.75 21.81 -9.36
N PRO A 158 16.96 22.83 -9.01
CA PRO A 158 15.96 23.45 -9.86
C PRO A 158 16.48 24.09 -11.16
N ASP A 159 17.79 24.25 -11.30
CA ASP A 159 18.43 24.72 -12.54
C ASP A 159 18.42 23.68 -13.69
N TYR A 160 17.95 22.48 -13.42
CA TYR A 160 17.93 21.35 -14.35
C TYR A 160 16.57 21.10 -15.02
N THR A 161 15.73 22.10 -15.17
CA THR A 161 14.43 22.05 -15.88
C THR A 161 14.53 21.63 -17.37
N LYS A 162 15.71 21.35 -17.87
CA LYS A 162 15.94 20.84 -19.23
C LYS A 162 16.07 19.31 -19.33
N TRP A 163 15.88 18.58 -18.23
CA TRP A 163 16.07 17.15 -18.21
C TRP A 163 14.82 16.45 -18.74
N THR A 164 14.95 15.88 -19.92
CA THR A 164 13.95 15.00 -20.56
C THR A 164 14.25 13.52 -20.28
N TYR A 165 14.83 13.21 -19.11
CA TYR A 165 15.02 11.81 -18.73
C TYR A 165 13.73 11.31 -18.13
N ASP A 166 13.07 10.40 -18.82
CA ASP A 166 11.87 9.79 -18.29
C ASP A 166 12.28 8.65 -17.35
N GLU A 167 12.10 8.88 -16.05
CA GLU A 167 12.06 7.80 -15.08
C GLU A 167 10.93 6.83 -15.45
N ILE A 168 11.23 5.54 -15.47
CA ILE A 168 10.21 4.50 -15.62
C ILE A 168 9.93 3.92 -14.22
N PRO A 169 8.91 4.40 -13.53
CA PRO A 169 8.59 3.89 -12.20
C PRO A 169 7.94 2.50 -12.30
N ILE A 170 8.40 1.59 -11.47
CA ILE A 170 7.76 0.30 -11.22
C ILE A 170 7.44 0.21 -9.74
N ASP A 171 6.18 0.40 -9.40
CA ASP A 171 5.73 0.31 -8.01
C ASP A 171 5.61 -1.14 -7.56
N VAL A 172 6.16 -1.43 -6.39
CA VAL A 172 6.13 -2.73 -5.73
C VAL A 172 5.42 -2.57 -4.38
N PRO A 173 4.08 -2.51 -4.37
CA PRO A 173 3.31 -2.32 -3.14
C PRO A 173 3.38 -3.55 -2.24
N TYR A 174 2.87 -3.45 -1.03
CA TYR A 174 2.56 -4.63 -0.21
C TYR A 174 1.52 -5.52 -0.92
N PHE A 175 1.39 -6.76 -0.49
CA PHE A 175 0.37 -7.65 -1.01
C PHE A 175 -1.02 -7.11 -0.67
N SER A 176 -1.89 -7.12 -1.65
CA SER A 176 -3.32 -6.91 -1.45
C SER A 176 -3.98 -8.17 -0.84
N ILE A 177 -5.22 -8.03 -0.39
CA ILE A 177 -6.03 -9.19 0.02
C ILE A 177 -6.13 -10.21 -1.13
N ALA A 178 -6.28 -9.74 -2.38
CA ALA A 178 -6.29 -10.60 -3.56
C ALA A 178 -4.97 -11.36 -3.79
N ASP A 179 -3.84 -10.77 -3.41
CA ASP A 179 -2.56 -11.47 -3.44
C ASP A 179 -2.49 -12.51 -2.32
N LEU A 180 -3.01 -12.21 -1.11
CA LEU A 180 -3.11 -13.19 -0.03
C LEU A 180 -3.99 -14.39 -0.40
N CYS A 181 -5.08 -14.19 -1.18
CA CYS A 181 -5.87 -15.30 -1.71
C CYS A 181 -5.05 -16.25 -2.57
N LYS A 182 -4.08 -15.73 -3.33
CA LYS A 182 -3.15 -16.57 -4.11
C LYS A 182 -2.10 -17.26 -3.24
N CYS A 183 -1.71 -16.59 -2.14
CA CYS A 183 -0.75 -17.13 -1.19
C CYS A 183 -1.32 -18.28 -0.38
N PHE A 184 -2.59 -18.18 0.00
CA PHE A 184 -3.29 -19.06 0.92
C PHE A 184 -4.60 -19.57 0.29
N PRO A 185 -4.54 -20.40 -0.75
CA PRO A 185 -5.72 -20.82 -1.52
C PRO A 185 -6.73 -21.63 -0.68
N ASN A 186 -6.28 -22.24 0.41
CA ASN A 186 -7.11 -23.06 1.29
C ASN A 186 -7.78 -22.24 2.42
N LYS A 187 -7.37 -20.97 2.63
CA LYS A 187 -7.96 -20.12 3.65
C LYS A 187 -9.25 -19.45 3.15
N LYS A 188 -10.22 -19.30 4.04
CA LYS A 188 -11.50 -18.65 3.76
C LYS A 188 -11.38 -17.13 3.93
N GLY A 189 -12.38 -16.38 3.45
CA GLY A 189 -12.36 -14.94 3.42
C GLY A 189 -12.10 -14.27 4.76
N ASP A 190 -12.74 -14.74 5.83
CA ASP A 190 -12.55 -14.18 7.18
C ASP A 190 -11.13 -14.45 7.71
N ASP A 191 -10.60 -15.64 7.48
CA ASP A 191 -9.22 -15.96 7.82
C ASP A 191 -8.24 -15.11 7.02
N LEU A 192 -8.49 -14.87 5.72
CA LEU A 192 -7.64 -14.03 4.88
C LEU A 192 -7.65 -12.57 5.35
N LEU A 193 -8.81 -12.04 5.74
CA LEU A 193 -8.91 -10.70 6.30
C LEU A 193 -8.17 -10.59 7.63
N ALA A 194 -8.30 -11.61 8.50
CA ALA A 194 -7.56 -11.67 9.75
C ALA A 194 -6.04 -11.77 9.52
N LEU A 195 -5.59 -12.57 8.56
CA LEU A 195 -4.19 -12.65 8.17
C LEU A 195 -3.69 -11.34 7.55
N TYR A 196 -4.54 -10.63 6.79
CA TYR A 196 -4.20 -9.31 6.29
C TYR A 196 -4.09 -8.29 7.43
N ALA A 197 -5.03 -8.27 8.38
CA ALA A 197 -4.95 -7.42 9.56
C ALA A 197 -3.67 -7.69 10.38
N LEU A 198 -3.28 -8.98 10.48
CA LEU A 198 -2.09 -9.43 11.19
C LEU A 198 -0.78 -9.02 10.51
N THR A 199 -0.70 -9.15 9.18
CA THR A 199 0.54 -8.95 8.42
C THR A 199 0.62 -7.63 7.67
N GLY A 200 -0.50 -6.95 7.47
CA GLY A 200 -0.59 -5.76 6.62
C GLY A 200 -0.24 -6.03 5.15
N GLY A 201 -0.28 -7.30 4.73
CA GLY A 201 0.18 -7.70 3.41
C GLY A 201 1.69 -7.50 3.19
N ILE A 202 2.47 -7.26 4.24
CA ILE A 202 3.93 -7.11 4.16
C ILE A 202 4.54 -8.48 3.83
N PRO A 203 5.12 -8.68 2.62
CA PRO A 203 5.61 -10.00 2.19
C PRO A 203 6.51 -10.69 3.19
N LYS A 204 7.41 -9.94 3.84
CA LYS A 204 8.30 -10.47 4.87
C LYS A 204 7.55 -11.06 6.07
N LEU A 205 6.41 -10.48 6.44
CA LEU A 205 5.56 -10.96 7.54
C LEU A 205 4.61 -12.07 7.07
N VAL A 206 4.11 -11.97 5.85
CA VAL A 206 3.28 -13.01 5.22
C VAL A 206 4.03 -14.35 5.13
N HIS A 207 5.35 -14.33 4.91
CA HIS A 207 6.17 -15.54 4.89
C HIS A 207 6.32 -16.24 6.26
N LEU A 208 5.96 -15.57 7.34
CA LEU A 208 5.98 -16.15 8.70
C LEU A 208 4.69 -16.91 9.03
N ILE A 209 3.68 -16.77 8.18
CA ILE A 209 2.39 -17.44 8.37
C ILE A 209 2.50 -18.90 7.93
N ASP A 210 2.03 -19.80 8.80
CA ASP A 210 1.84 -21.21 8.49
C ASP A 210 0.39 -21.40 7.97
N GLU A 211 0.25 -21.94 6.77
CA GLU A 211 -1.04 -22.15 6.11
C GLU A 211 -1.90 -23.19 6.85
N ASP A 212 -1.27 -24.15 7.50
CA ASP A 212 -1.97 -25.25 8.17
C ASP A 212 -2.51 -24.86 9.55
N LEU A 213 -2.02 -23.76 10.12
CA LEU A 213 -2.42 -23.26 11.44
C LEU A 213 -3.62 -22.30 11.34
N SER A 214 -4.43 -22.26 12.40
CA SER A 214 -5.45 -21.24 12.59
C SER A 214 -4.85 -19.83 12.76
N THR A 215 -5.67 -18.77 12.66
CA THR A 215 -5.23 -17.40 12.93
C THR A 215 -4.69 -17.23 14.35
N GLU A 216 -5.31 -17.88 15.34
CA GLU A 216 -4.86 -17.85 16.73
C GLU A 216 -3.51 -18.53 16.91
N GLU A 217 -3.32 -19.72 16.35
CA GLU A 217 -2.05 -20.45 16.44
C GLU A 217 -0.93 -19.70 15.74
N ASN A 218 -1.19 -19.10 14.58
CA ASN A 218 -0.26 -18.21 13.90
C ASN A 218 0.09 -17.00 14.79
N LEU A 219 -0.91 -16.35 15.40
CA LEU A 219 -0.68 -15.22 16.30
C LEU A 219 0.23 -15.62 17.47
N ARG A 220 -0.02 -16.76 18.12
CA ARG A 220 0.82 -17.26 19.21
C ARG A 220 2.26 -17.51 18.78
N SER A 221 2.45 -18.09 17.59
CA SER A 221 3.78 -18.31 17.01
C SER A 221 4.49 -16.97 16.72
N LEU A 222 3.78 -16.01 16.14
CA LEU A 222 4.33 -14.70 15.78
C LEU A 222 4.68 -13.83 16.99
N LEU A 223 3.99 -13.99 18.10
CA LEU A 223 4.26 -13.27 19.36
C LEU A 223 5.31 -13.97 20.24
N SER A 224 5.99 -15.02 19.75
CA SER A 224 7.12 -15.61 20.48
C SER A 224 8.30 -14.64 20.55
N SER A 225 9.09 -14.69 21.62
CA SER A 225 10.23 -13.78 21.89
C SER A 225 11.27 -13.74 20.76
N ASP A 226 11.45 -14.86 20.06
CA ASP A 226 12.43 -14.99 18.97
C ASP A 226 11.87 -14.65 17.59
N SER A 227 10.59 -14.28 17.54
CA SER A 227 9.92 -14.03 16.26
C SER A 227 10.39 -12.72 15.61
N PRO A 228 10.81 -12.75 14.35
CA PRO A 228 11.13 -11.52 13.62
C PRO A 228 9.92 -10.59 13.44
N TYR A 229 8.70 -11.08 13.69
CA TYR A 229 7.47 -10.30 13.61
C TYR A 229 7.41 -9.17 14.64
N ILE A 230 7.73 -9.47 15.90
CA ILE A 230 7.69 -8.46 16.99
C ILE A 230 8.76 -7.38 16.81
N HIS A 231 9.89 -7.73 16.22
CA HIS A 231 11.03 -6.82 16.02
C HIS A 231 10.97 -6.04 14.70
N PHE A 232 10.09 -6.42 13.77
CA PHE A 232 10.03 -5.79 12.45
C PHE A 232 9.77 -4.29 12.54
N CYS A 233 8.75 -3.87 13.30
CA CYS A 233 8.38 -2.46 13.43
C CYS A 233 9.45 -1.64 14.17
N SER A 234 9.97 -2.12 15.31
CA SER A 234 11.03 -1.42 16.04
C SER A 234 12.27 -1.21 15.19
N ASN A 235 12.74 -2.25 14.50
CA ASN A 235 13.88 -2.16 13.59
C ASN A 235 13.65 -1.18 12.43
N GLU A 236 12.39 -1.07 11.96
CA GLU A 236 12.03 -0.09 10.94
C GLU A 236 12.12 1.34 11.48
N PHE A 237 11.57 1.57 12.67
CA PHE A 237 11.60 2.89 13.30
C PHE A 237 13.00 3.35 13.67
N ASP A 238 13.87 2.45 14.17
CA ASP A 238 15.26 2.77 14.53
C ASP A 238 16.10 3.17 13.29
N ARG A 239 15.73 2.66 12.12
CA ARG A 239 16.37 3.05 10.86
C ARG A 239 15.82 4.36 10.27
N LEU A 240 14.52 4.59 10.41
CA LEU A 240 13.87 5.79 9.86
C LEU A 240 14.13 7.03 10.72
N PHE A 241 14.24 6.85 12.03
CA PHE A 241 14.21 7.97 12.97
C PHE A 241 15.36 7.89 13.99
N ARG A 242 16.17 8.92 14.05
CA ARG A 242 17.29 9.02 15.02
C ARG A 242 16.87 8.92 16.50
N ARG A 243 15.60 9.22 16.80
CA ARG A 243 15.00 9.13 18.16
C ARG A 243 13.64 8.45 18.01
N SER A 244 13.69 7.17 17.67
CA SER A 244 12.51 6.37 17.33
C SER A 244 11.45 6.34 18.42
N GLU A 245 11.83 6.40 19.71
CA GLU A 245 10.90 6.29 20.84
C GLU A 245 9.81 7.37 20.83
N SER A 246 10.18 8.61 20.47
CA SER A 246 9.20 9.72 20.41
C SER A 246 8.17 9.50 19.30
N TYR A 247 8.59 8.93 18.17
CA TYR A 247 7.69 8.58 17.06
C TYR A 247 6.82 7.40 17.42
N MET A 248 7.39 6.37 18.05
CA MET A 248 6.64 5.21 18.55
C MET A 248 5.56 5.62 19.54
N PHE A 249 5.87 6.57 20.43
CA PHE A 249 4.89 7.05 21.42
C PHE A 249 3.72 7.79 20.76
N ILE A 250 3.97 8.59 19.71
CA ILE A 250 2.90 9.20 18.91
C ILE A 250 2.05 8.13 18.22
N CYS A 251 2.69 7.14 17.60
CA CYS A 251 1.98 6.03 16.96
C CYS A 251 1.13 5.25 17.96
N HIS A 252 1.64 4.98 19.16
CA HIS A 252 0.83 4.35 20.20
C HIS A 252 -0.38 5.20 20.60
N ALA A 253 -0.22 6.52 20.76
CA ALA A 253 -1.34 7.41 21.02
C ALA A 253 -2.42 7.33 19.93
N VAL A 254 -2.02 7.31 18.66
CA VAL A 254 -2.95 7.14 17.52
C VAL A 254 -3.62 5.76 17.55
N ALA A 255 -2.87 4.69 17.86
CA ALA A 255 -3.38 3.32 17.89
C ALA A 255 -4.49 3.13 18.94
N ILE A 256 -4.39 3.81 20.08
CA ILE A 256 -5.41 3.77 21.15
C ILE A 256 -6.53 4.81 20.98
N GLY A 257 -6.66 5.42 19.79
CA GLY A 257 -7.78 6.26 19.42
C GLY A 257 -7.57 7.78 19.56
N ASN A 258 -6.40 8.25 20.02
CA ASN A 258 -6.07 9.68 20.03
C ASN A 258 -5.65 10.11 18.62
N ASN A 259 -6.61 10.34 17.75
CA ASN A 259 -6.36 10.55 16.32
C ASN A 259 -6.32 12.04 15.90
N ARG A 260 -6.49 12.99 16.81
CA ARG A 260 -6.31 14.43 16.57
C ARG A 260 -5.03 14.93 17.24
N ILE A 261 -4.37 15.90 16.63
CA ILE A 261 -3.10 16.44 17.17
C ILE A 261 -3.20 16.95 18.60
N SER A 262 -4.36 17.52 19.00
CA SER A 262 -4.65 17.96 20.36
C SER A 262 -4.66 16.80 21.37
N ASP A 263 -5.24 15.68 20.97
CA ASP A 263 -5.42 14.50 21.81
C ASP A 263 -4.12 13.70 21.90
N ILE A 264 -3.39 13.62 20.79
CA ILE A 264 -2.02 13.09 20.75
C ILE A 264 -1.11 13.89 21.69
N GLY A 265 -1.18 15.24 21.63
CA GLY A 265 -0.40 16.10 22.52
C GLY A 265 -0.72 15.91 23.99
N LYS A 266 -2.00 15.75 24.36
CA LYS A 266 -2.43 15.43 25.74
C LYS A 266 -1.94 14.06 26.19
N CYS A 267 -2.09 13.04 25.33
CA CYS A 267 -1.69 11.66 25.63
C CYS A 267 -0.16 11.53 25.80
N THR A 268 0.61 12.18 24.92
CA THR A 268 2.07 12.08 24.92
C THR A 268 2.78 13.09 25.82
N GLY A 269 2.09 14.15 26.25
CA GLY A 269 2.70 15.30 26.94
C GLY A 269 3.56 16.18 26.02
N PHE A 270 3.50 15.99 24.69
CA PHE A 270 4.29 16.78 23.74
C PHE A 270 3.59 18.08 23.37
N ALA A 271 4.39 19.16 23.25
CA ALA A 271 3.91 20.41 22.72
C ALA A 271 3.45 20.27 21.26
N TYR A 272 2.50 21.09 20.83
CA TYR A 272 1.90 21.08 19.48
C TYR A 272 2.94 21.02 18.37
N ASN A 273 3.93 21.91 18.39
CA ASN A 273 4.97 21.97 17.34
C ASN A 273 5.81 20.67 17.27
N LYS A 274 6.02 20.02 18.42
CA LYS A 274 6.73 18.72 18.45
C LYS A 274 5.87 17.63 17.86
N CYS A 275 4.58 17.58 18.20
CA CYS A 275 3.64 16.62 17.59
C CYS A 275 3.55 16.80 16.07
N ASP A 276 3.35 18.05 15.61
CA ASP A 276 3.23 18.37 14.18
C ASP A 276 4.47 17.93 13.40
N LYS A 277 5.67 18.25 13.88
CA LYS A 277 6.92 17.83 13.26
C LYS A 277 7.03 16.31 13.11
N TYR A 278 6.70 15.58 14.19
CA TYR A 278 6.85 14.12 14.18
C TYR A 278 5.76 13.45 13.35
N ILE A 279 4.54 13.95 13.38
CA ILE A 279 3.44 13.45 12.57
C ILE A 279 3.73 13.65 11.07
N ARG A 280 4.26 14.81 10.67
CA ARG A 280 4.67 15.03 9.26
C ARG A 280 5.70 14.01 8.80
N ALA A 281 6.73 13.78 9.61
CA ALA A 281 7.73 12.77 9.26
C ALA A 281 7.15 11.33 9.19
N LEU A 282 6.15 11.00 10.04
CA LEU A 282 5.43 9.72 9.97
C LEU A 282 4.58 9.61 8.70
N ILE A 283 4.01 10.73 8.23
CA ILE A 283 3.25 10.78 6.97
C ILE A 283 4.21 10.67 5.77
N GLU A 284 5.30 11.41 5.75
CA GLU A 284 6.32 11.36 4.71
C GLU A 284 6.91 9.95 4.54
N ASN A 285 7.00 9.20 5.63
CA ASN A 285 7.48 7.81 5.62
C ASN A 285 6.35 6.77 5.44
N GLY A 286 5.13 7.17 5.09
CA GLY A 286 4.02 6.27 4.79
C GLY A 286 3.50 5.43 5.97
N ILE A 287 3.75 5.86 7.21
CA ILE A 287 3.27 5.16 8.42
C ILE A 287 1.88 5.65 8.80
N LEU A 288 1.69 6.97 8.78
CA LEU A 288 0.40 7.62 9.01
C LEU A 288 -0.09 8.29 7.73
N THR A 289 -1.39 8.52 7.68
CA THR A 289 -2.05 9.37 6.68
C THR A 289 -3.06 10.28 7.37
N THR A 290 -3.54 11.29 6.64
CA THR A 290 -4.57 12.21 7.11
C THR A 290 -5.93 11.80 6.59
N GLY A 291 -6.95 12.03 7.41
CA GLY A 291 -8.36 11.92 7.03
C GLY A 291 -9.17 13.07 7.61
N LYS A 292 -10.48 13.05 7.42
CA LYS A 292 -11.42 13.96 8.05
C LYS A 292 -12.39 13.18 8.91
N ASP A 293 -12.75 13.71 10.06
CA ASP A 293 -13.83 13.18 10.88
C ASP A 293 -15.20 13.77 10.48
N GLU A 294 -16.26 13.34 11.14
CA GLU A 294 -17.64 13.81 10.91
C GLU A 294 -17.80 15.33 11.03
N ASN A 295 -16.92 15.99 11.76
CA ASN A 295 -16.88 17.44 11.96
C ASN A 295 -15.90 18.15 11.01
N ASN A 296 -15.45 17.45 9.96
CA ASN A 296 -14.46 17.95 8.99
C ASN A 296 -13.10 18.35 9.60
N LYS A 297 -12.77 17.83 10.80
CA LYS A 297 -11.47 18.05 11.45
C LYS A 297 -10.47 17.00 10.99
N THR A 298 -9.21 17.41 10.88
CA THR A 298 -8.13 16.50 10.49
C THR A 298 -7.89 15.46 11.58
N VAL A 299 -7.87 14.21 11.16
CA VAL A 299 -7.53 13.03 11.96
C VAL A 299 -6.39 12.26 11.30
N TYR A 300 -5.61 11.56 12.11
CA TYR A 300 -4.49 10.75 11.65
C TYR A 300 -4.84 9.27 11.78
N LYS A 301 -4.47 8.48 10.76
CA LYS A 301 -4.74 7.03 10.69
C LYS A 301 -3.49 6.31 10.22
N PHE A 302 -3.34 5.05 10.58
CA PHE A 302 -2.29 4.20 10.00
C PHE A 302 -2.60 3.88 8.54
N VAL A 303 -1.57 3.89 7.71
CA VAL A 303 -1.66 3.45 6.30
C VAL A 303 -1.79 1.94 6.22
N ASN A 304 -1.14 1.22 7.14
CA ASN A 304 -1.07 -0.24 7.12
C ASN A 304 -1.60 -0.85 8.42
N PRO A 305 -2.47 -1.86 8.37
CA PRO A 305 -3.09 -2.47 9.54
C PRO A 305 -2.09 -3.14 10.49
N TYR A 306 -0.96 -3.67 9.99
CA TYR A 306 0.09 -4.23 10.84
C TYR A 306 0.63 -3.21 11.85
N TYR A 307 0.93 -1.97 11.43
CA TYR A 307 1.39 -0.93 12.36
C TYR A 307 0.33 -0.60 13.40
N ARG A 308 -0.93 -0.53 12.99
CA ARG A 308 -2.05 -0.29 13.91
C ARG A 308 -2.12 -1.38 14.99
N LEU A 309 -2.04 -2.65 14.59
CA LEU A 309 -2.01 -3.79 15.52
C LEU A 309 -0.77 -3.74 16.40
N TRP A 310 0.40 -3.54 15.84
CA TRP A 310 1.67 -3.54 16.55
C TRP A 310 1.70 -2.48 17.66
N PHE A 311 1.29 -1.25 17.37
CA PHE A 311 1.26 -0.17 18.36
C PHE A 311 0.15 -0.29 19.38
N ASN A 312 -0.94 -0.98 19.08
CA ASN A 312 -2.02 -1.18 20.04
C ASN A 312 -1.74 -2.35 20.99
N ILE A 313 -1.18 -3.43 20.49
CA ILE A 313 -1.04 -4.69 21.24
C ILE A 313 0.42 -4.97 21.62
N ILE A 314 1.35 -4.95 20.66
CA ILE A 314 2.73 -5.41 20.90
C ILE A 314 3.52 -4.35 21.66
N TYR A 315 3.43 -3.10 21.26
CA TYR A 315 4.19 -2.01 21.88
C TYR A 315 3.97 -1.86 23.39
N PRO A 316 2.74 -1.84 23.92
CA PRO A 316 2.52 -1.77 25.35
C PRO A 316 2.92 -3.04 26.12
N ASN A 317 2.83 -4.22 25.48
CA ASN A 317 3.12 -5.52 26.10
C ASN A 317 4.49 -6.09 25.72
N ARG A 318 5.39 -5.24 25.16
CA ARG A 318 6.68 -5.72 24.62
C ARG A 318 7.60 -6.36 25.66
N THR A 319 7.51 -5.95 26.91
CA THR A 319 8.31 -6.51 28.01
C THR A 319 7.89 -7.95 28.28
N GLU A 320 6.60 -8.19 28.43
CA GLU A 320 6.00 -9.48 28.70
C GLU A 320 6.27 -10.45 27.51
N ILE A 321 6.10 -9.97 26.29
CA ILE A 321 6.35 -10.74 25.07
C ILE A 321 7.83 -11.14 24.99
N ASN A 322 8.76 -10.21 25.20
CA ASN A 322 10.19 -10.48 25.13
C ASN A 322 10.68 -11.44 26.24
N LEU A 323 10.02 -11.45 27.38
CA LEU A 323 10.32 -12.39 28.46
C LEU A 323 9.66 -13.77 28.26
N GLY A 324 8.86 -13.96 27.22
CA GLY A 324 8.06 -15.17 27.01
C GLY A 324 6.94 -15.35 28.06
N ALA A 325 6.61 -14.26 28.78
CA ALA A 325 5.57 -14.23 29.82
C ALA A 325 4.21 -13.80 29.26
N MET A 326 3.89 -14.22 28.05
CA MET A 326 2.66 -13.85 27.36
C MET A 326 1.47 -14.57 28.01
N ASP A 327 0.50 -13.80 28.47
CA ASP A 327 -0.72 -14.33 29.09
C ASP A 327 -1.87 -14.43 28.05
N GLU A 328 -2.87 -15.24 28.38
CA GLU A 328 -4.07 -15.45 27.55
C GLU A 328 -4.88 -14.16 27.33
N GLN A 329 -4.75 -13.18 28.22
CA GLN A 329 -5.42 -11.90 28.08
C GLN A 329 -4.85 -11.10 26.92
N ILE A 330 -3.52 -11.10 26.72
CA ILE A 330 -2.86 -10.44 25.57
C ILE A 330 -3.30 -11.08 24.25
N ILE A 331 -3.37 -12.42 24.22
CA ILE A 331 -3.85 -13.15 23.03
C ILE A 331 -5.31 -12.80 22.72
N SER A 332 -6.18 -12.83 23.72
CA SER A 332 -7.60 -12.50 23.55
C SER A 332 -7.80 -11.05 23.08
N GLN A 333 -7.06 -10.10 23.64
CA GLN A 333 -7.08 -8.70 23.18
C GLN A 333 -6.59 -8.56 21.73
N ALA A 334 -5.52 -9.26 21.38
CA ALA A 334 -4.98 -9.24 20.03
C ALA A 334 -5.97 -9.83 19.01
N LEU A 335 -6.62 -10.95 19.32
CA LEU A 335 -7.63 -11.56 18.45
C LEU A 335 -8.85 -10.65 18.26
N SER A 336 -9.35 -10.06 19.35
CA SER A 336 -10.46 -9.10 19.29
C SER A 336 -10.10 -7.90 18.41
N TYR A 337 -8.87 -7.42 18.51
CA TYR A 337 -8.40 -6.29 17.72
C TYR A 337 -8.15 -6.65 16.25
N ILE A 338 -7.64 -7.85 15.97
CA ILE A 338 -7.50 -8.39 14.61
C ILE A 338 -8.86 -8.45 13.93
N ASN A 339 -9.90 -8.93 14.61
CA ASN A 339 -11.25 -8.98 14.08
C ASN A 339 -11.80 -7.58 13.77
N LEU A 340 -11.59 -6.61 14.66
CA LEU A 340 -11.98 -5.22 14.42
C LEU A 340 -11.29 -4.64 13.18
N VAL A 341 -9.97 -4.85 13.05
CA VAL A 341 -9.21 -4.38 11.90
C VAL A 341 -9.63 -5.12 10.62
N ALA A 342 -9.92 -6.41 10.71
CA ALA A 342 -10.42 -7.21 9.59
C ALA A 342 -11.77 -6.70 9.09
N ASP A 343 -12.66 -6.29 9.98
CA ASP A 343 -13.95 -5.68 9.62
C ASP A 343 -13.76 -4.34 8.91
N ASP A 344 -12.88 -3.47 9.42
CA ASP A 344 -12.56 -2.19 8.77
C ASP A 344 -11.98 -2.40 7.36
N GLU A 345 -11.07 -3.38 7.19
CA GLU A 345 -10.48 -3.71 5.89
C GLU A 345 -11.50 -4.37 4.94
N TYR A 346 -12.45 -5.15 5.48
CA TYR A 346 -13.55 -5.68 4.69
C TYR A 346 -14.41 -4.56 4.11
N VAL A 347 -14.80 -3.59 4.94
CA VAL A 347 -15.54 -2.40 4.48
C VAL A 347 -14.77 -1.66 3.40
N ALA A 348 -13.47 -1.42 3.61
CA ALA A 348 -12.61 -0.76 2.62
C ALA A 348 -12.46 -1.57 1.32
N ALA A 349 -12.40 -2.90 1.42
CA ALA A 349 -12.33 -3.78 0.26
C ALA A 349 -13.63 -3.81 -0.53
N CYS A 350 -14.78 -3.87 0.15
CA CYS A 350 -16.11 -3.74 -0.46
C CYS A 350 -16.24 -2.44 -1.24
N TYR A 351 -15.77 -1.36 -0.64
CA TYR A 351 -15.76 -0.04 -1.26
C TYR A 351 -14.93 0.01 -2.54
N ARG A 352 -13.67 -0.47 -2.47
CA ARG A 352 -12.79 -0.53 -3.65
C ARG A 352 -13.40 -1.37 -4.78
N HIS A 353 -14.06 -2.47 -4.43
CA HIS A 353 -14.72 -3.34 -5.39
C HIS A 353 -15.92 -2.63 -6.06
N ALA A 354 -16.81 -2.03 -5.28
CA ALA A 354 -17.96 -1.27 -5.79
C ALA A 354 -17.46 -0.15 -6.71
N TYR A 355 -16.51 0.64 -6.27
CA TYR A 355 -15.93 1.73 -7.05
C TYR A 355 -15.31 1.26 -8.37
N TYR A 356 -14.53 0.18 -8.37
CA TYR A 356 -13.92 -0.37 -9.58
C TYR A 356 -14.95 -0.85 -10.60
N HIS A 357 -16.01 -1.50 -10.16
CA HIS A 357 -17.03 -2.03 -11.07
C HIS A 357 -17.89 -0.92 -11.73
N PHE A 358 -18.07 0.20 -11.09
CA PHE A 358 -18.98 1.24 -11.51
C PHE A 358 -18.30 2.43 -12.16
N CYS A 359 -17.05 2.69 -11.80
CA CYS A 359 -16.26 3.77 -12.39
C CYS A 359 -15.41 3.32 -13.59
N LYS A 360 -15.82 2.27 -14.31
CA LYS A 360 -15.09 1.65 -15.44
C LYS A 360 -14.58 2.60 -16.52
N ARG A 361 -14.90 3.87 -16.50
CA ARG A 361 -14.54 4.85 -17.53
C ARG A 361 -13.52 5.90 -17.10
N ARG A 362 -13.12 5.98 -15.83
CA ARG A 362 -12.15 6.99 -15.37
C ARG A 362 -11.07 6.36 -14.48
N TYR A 363 -9.83 6.68 -14.81
CA TYR A 363 -8.68 6.47 -13.94
C TYR A 363 -8.83 7.46 -12.78
N ILE A 364 -9.36 7.01 -11.66
CA ILE A 364 -9.35 7.75 -10.41
C ILE A 364 -8.38 7.06 -9.49
N ASP A 365 -7.50 7.85 -8.92
CA ASP A 365 -6.43 7.42 -8.04
C ASP A 365 -7.02 6.64 -6.86
N ARG A 366 -6.63 5.38 -6.74
CA ARG A 366 -7.21 4.38 -5.82
C ARG A 366 -7.00 4.71 -4.33
N GLU A 367 -6.14 5.69 -4.04
CA GLU A 367 -5.67 5.97 -2.67
C GLU A 367 -6.43 7.10 -1.97
N THR A 368 -7.26 7.87 -2.67
CA THR A 368 -7.76 9.14 -2.14
C THR A 368 -9.15 9.10 -1.51
N VAL A 369 -9.91 8.01 -1.62
CA VAL A 369 -11.26 7.99 -1.09
C VAL A 369 -11.34 7.26 0.24
N VAL A 370 -11.47 8.03 1.31
CA VAL A 370 -11.73 7.52 2.65
C VAL A 370 -13.23 7.32 2.81
N PRO A 371 -13.71 6.11 3.18
CA PRO A 371 -15.10 5.88 3.49
C PRO A 371 -15.58 6.86 4.58
N THR A 372 -16.61 7.63 4.29
CA THR A 372 -17.20 8.57 5.25
C THR A 372 -18.67 8.18 5.43
N PRO A 373 -19.04 7.55 6.55
CA PRO A 373 -20.43 7.25 6.86
C PRO A 373 -21.27 8.52 6.93
N GLN A 374 -22.47 8.47 6.37
CA GLN A 374 -23.42 9.59 6.43
C GLN A 374 -24.82 9.07 6.73
N THR A 375 -25.53 9.78 7.60
CA THR A 375 -26.87 9.44 8.06
C THR A 375 -27.90 10.37 7.44
N PHE A 376 -28.96 9.77 6.90
CA PHE A 376 -30.07 10.48 6.29
C PHE A 376 -31.37 10.03 6.94
N THR A 377 -32.30 10.97 7.09
CA THR A 377 -33.65 10.72 7.63
C THR A 377 -34.67 11.13 6.60
N ALA A 378 -35.62 10.25 6.32
CA ALA A 378 -36.72 10.51 5.38
C ALA A 378 -38.06 10.00 5.91
N ALA A 379 -39.13 10.57 5.41
CA ALA A 379 -40.50 10.12 5.74
C ALA A 379 -40.81 8.85 4.92
N VAL A 380 -41.19 7.78 5.59
CA VAL A 380 -41.77 6.59 4.95
C VAL A 380 -43.22 6.86 4.61
N MET A 381 -43.53 6.98 3.32
CA MET A 381 -44.86 7.26 2.83
C MET A 381 -45.64 5.96 2.56
N LYS A 382 -46.84 5.85 3.09
CA LYS A 382 -47.77 4.78 2.79
C LYS A 382 -49.04 5.33 2.09
N LYS A 383 -49.78 4.47 1.47
CA LYS A 383 -51.09 4.82 0.89
C LYS A 383 -52.22 4.32 1.78
N ASP A 384 -53.21 5.16 2.00
CA ASP A 384 -54.45 4.77 2.68
C ASP A 384 -55.33 3.86 1.82
N LYS A 385 -56.49 3.46 2.34
CA LYS A 385 -57.47 2.61 1.63
C LYS A 385 -58.05 3.26 0.37
N TYR A 386 -57.88 4.57 0.18
CA TYR A 386 -58.30 5.33 -0.99
C TYR A 386 -57.11 5.66 -1.93
N GLY A 387 -55.91 5.15 -1.63
CA GLY A 387 -54.72 5.38 -2.44
C GLY A 387 -54.03 6.73 -2.18
N GLN A 388 -54.47 7.49 -1.17
CA GLN A 388 -53.83 8.76 -0.83
C GLN A 388 -52.58 8.55 0.01
N PRO A 389 -51.47 9.20 -0.34
CA PRO A 389 -50.23 9.08 0.40
C PRO A 389 -50.34 9.76 1.77
N TYR A 390 -49.83 9.09 2.80
CA TYR A 390 -49.70 9.66 4.13
C TYR A 390 -48.36 9.26 4.75
N LYS A 391 -47.83 10.09 5.65
CA LYS A 391 -46.60 9.77 6.40
C LYS A 391 -46.93 8.71 7.45
N ASP A 392 -46.29 7.54 7.32
CA ASP A 392 -46.44 6.42 8.28
C ASP A 392 -45.42 6.53 9.44
N SER A 393 -44.17 6.75 9.09
CA SER A 393 -43.06 6.82 10.05
C SER A 393 -41.90 7.66 9.50
N GLU A 394 -40.88 7.87 10.28
CA GLU A 394 -39.58 8.34 9.82
C GLU A 394 -38.58 7.19 9.82
N ALA A 395 -37.77 7.13 8.78
CA ALA A 395 -36.65 6.19 8.68
C ALA A 395 -35.34 6.96 8.71
N THR A 396 -34.38 6.45 9.48
CA THR A 396 -33.02 6.97 9.53
C THR A 396 -32.08 5.86 9.09
N ILE A 397 -31.31 6.12 8.02
CA ILE A 397 -30.39 5.15 7.43
C ILE A 397 -28.98 5.79 7.43
N THR A 398 -28.03 5.05 7.94
CA THR A 398 -26.62 5.40 7.86
C THR A 398 -25.99 4.59 6.73
N PHE A 399 -25.56 5.27 5.66
CA PHE A 399 -24.76 4.66 4.62
C PHE A 399 -23.31 4.58 5.10
N ASP A 400 -22.65 3.45 4.87
CA ASP A 400 -21.25 3.23 5.23
C ASP A 400 -20.33 4.14 4.42
N LEU A 401 -20.78 4.56 3.25
CA LEU A 401 -20.10 5.52 2.41
C LEU A 401 -21.11 6.37 1.63
N VAL A 402 -20.83 7.66 1.54
CA VAL A 402 -21.38 8.56 0.51
C VAL A 402 -20.24 9.34 -0.12
N HIS A 403 -20.13 9.29 -1.43
CA HIS A 403 -19.09 9.98 -2.20
C HIS A 403 -19.69 10.69 -3.41
N ASN A 404 -19.28 11.93 -3.62
CA ASN A 404 -19.63 12.71 -4.81
C ASN A 404 -18.36 13.01 -5.60
N ASP A 405 -18.31 12.59 -6.86
CA ASP A 405 -17.18 12.82 -7.75
C ASP A 405 -17.31 14.10 -8.61
N GLY A 406 -18.36 14.90 -8.34
CA GLY A 406 -18.69 16.11 -9.08
C GLY A 406 -19.64 15.88 -10.27
N GLU A 407 -19.85 14.64 -10.68
CA GLU A 407 -20.78 14.26 -11.75
C GLU A 407 -21.87 13.32 -11.21
N TYR A 408 -21.48 12.40 -10.31
CA TYR A 408 -22.39 11.42 -9.72
C TYR A 408 -22.19 11.32 -8.22
N THR A 409 -23.26 11.01 -7.49
CA THR A 409 -23.19 10.67 -6.08
C THR A 409 -23.35 9.16 -5.91
N TYR A 410 -22.45 8.55 -5.18
CA TYR A 410 -22.44 7.11 -4.86
C TYR A 410 -22.74 6.91 -3.39
N ALA A 411 -23.69 6.05 -3.03
CA ALA A 411 -23.86 5.62 -1.66
C ALA A 411 -23.79 4.10 -1.57
N MET A 412 -23.23 3.62 -0.48
CA MET A 412 -23.07 2.22 -0.22
C MET A 412 -23.57 1.87 1.18
N LEU A 413 -24.36 0.82 1.25
CA LEU A 413 -24.77 0.18 2.49
C LEU A 413 -24.17 -1.22 2.52
N ILE A 414 -23.42 -1.54 3.57
CA ILE A 414 -22.83 -2.86 3.77
C ILE A 414 -23.66 -3.61 4.81
N LEU A 415 -24.33 -4.65 4.38
CA LEU A 415 -25.01 -5.57 5.28
C LEU A 415 -23.99 -6.61 5.76
N LYS A 416 -23.58 -6.46 7.01
CA LYS A 416 -22.61 -7.39 7.65
C LYS A 416 -23.32 -8.70 8.01
N ASP A 417 -22.56 -9.79 7.94
CA ASP A 417 -22.96 -11.14 8.35
C ASP A 417 -24.19 -11.73 7.61
N GLU A 418 -24.89 -12.66 8.22
CA GLU A 418 -26.05 -13.32 7.66
C GLU A 418 -27.34 -12.47 7.76
N HIS A 419 -27.19 -11.14 7.71
CA HIS A 419 -28.30 -10.21 7.82
C HIS A 419 -29.32 -10.44 6.70
N TYR A 420 -30.60 -10.64 7.07
CA TYR A 420 -31.70 -10.66 6.13
C TYR A 420 -32.28 -9.26 5.99
N LEU A 421 -32.13 -8.67 4.82
CA LEU A 421 -32.81 -7.41 4.50
C LEU A 421 -34.31 -7.65 4.30
N GLY A 422 -35.07 -7.37 5.35
CA GLY A 422 -36.53 -7.51 5.35
C GLY A 422 -37.21 -6.39 4.59
N LYS A 423 -38.53 -6.61 4.26
CA LYS A 423 -39.34 -5.64 3.53
C LYS A 423 -39.40 -4.27 4.23
N GLY A 424 -39.58 -4.23 5.56
CA GLY A 424 -39.71 -2.98 6.31
C GLY A 424 -38.43 -2.15 6.27
N GLU A 425 -37.28 -2.80 6.42
CA GLU A 425 -35.96 -2.17 6.30
C GLU A 425 -35.70 -1.67 4.88
N PHE A 426 -36.07 -2.47 3.89
CA PHE A 426 -35.99 -2.06 2.49
C PHE A 426 -36.86 -0.83 2.17
N GLU A 427 -38.08 -0.76 2.65
CA GLU A 427 -38.97 0.42 2.47
C GLU A 427 -38.36 1.67 3.13
N ALA A 428 -37.68 1.51 4.27
CA ALA A 428 -36.95 2.60 4.91
C ALA A 428 -35.78 3.10 4.04
N ILE A 429 -34.96 2.18 3.54
CA ILE A 429 -33.84 2.49 2.62
C ILE A 429 -34.38 3.18 1.36
N LYS A 430 -35.44 2.65 0.77
CA LYS A 430 -36.07 3.20 -0.41
C LYS A 430 -36.58 4.62 -0.19
N ALA A 431 -37.24 4.88 0.95
CA ALA A 431 -37.75 6.21 1.28
C ALA A 431 -36.57 7.23 1.37
N VAL A 432 -35.46 6.85 1.99
CA VAL A 432 -34.26 7.71 2.08
C VAL A 432 -33.64 7.95 0.70
N ILE A 433 -33.57 6.93 -0.16
CA ILE A 433 -33.04 7.08 -1.52
C ILE A 433 -33.93 8.04 -2.34
N GLU A 434 -35.22 7.88 -2.30
CA GLU A 434 -36.17 8.68 -3.06
C GLU A 434 -36.23 10.14 -2.59
N ASP A 435 -36.02 10.41 -1.30
CA ASP A 435 -36.05 11.76 -0.73
C ASP A 435 -34.71 12.51 -0.90
N ALA A 436 -33.58 11.85 -0.63
CA ALA A 436 -32.27 12.51 -0.56
C ALA A 436 -31.56 12.62 -1.91
N PHE A 437 -31.88 11.77 -2.93
CA PHE A 437 -30.94 11.53 -4.05
C PHE A 437 -31.60 11.44 -5.43
N TRP A 438 -32.61 12.16 -5.70
CA TRP A 438 -33.60 11.96 -6.78
C TRP A 438 -33.08 11.89 -8.23
N LEU A 439 -31.90 12.35 -8.62
CA LEU A 439 -31.52 12.41 -10.04
C LEU A 439 -30.09 12.00 -10.40
N ASP A 440 -29.11 12.06 -9.47
CA ASP A 440 -27.69 11.89 -9.82
C ASP A 440 -27.00 10.81 -8.98
N PHE A 441 -27.71 9.73 -8.67
CA PHE A 441 -27.31 8.83 -7.62
C PHE A 441 -27.14 7.38 -8.08
N THR A 442 -26.03 6.78 -7.71
CA THR A 442 -25.81 5.34 -7.85
C THR A 442 -25.73 4.70 -6.46
N PHE A 443 -26.65 3.82 -6.18
CA PHE A 443 -26.76 3.17 -4.89
C PHE A 443 -26.29 1.72 -4.95
N PHE A 444 -25.49 1.31 -3.97
CA PHE A 444 -24.99 -0.05 -3.86
C PHE A 444 -25.35 -0.64 -2.52
N ILE A 445 -25.90 -1.84 -2.55
CA ILE A 445 -25.99 -2.67 -1.38
C ILE A 445 -25.06 -3.85 -1.55
N CYS A 446 -24.07 -3.87 -0.68
CA CYS A 446 -23.13 -4.98 -0.56
C CYS A 446 -23.61 -5.85 0.60
N TYR A 447 -23.86 -7.11 0.37
CA TYR A 447 -24.25 -8.03 1.42
C TYR A 447 -23.37 -9.27 1.42
N ASN A 448 -23.05 -9.73 2.62
CA ASN A 448 -22.28 -10.93 2.83
C ASN A 448 -23.21 -12.03 3.31
N LYS A 449 -23.35 -13.15 2.55
CA LYS A 449 -24.19 -14.32 2.88
C LYS A 449 -25.65 -14.04 3.24
N GLY A 450 -26.05 -12.78 3.38
CA GLY A 450 -27.41 -12.37 3.68
C GLY A 450 -28.37 -12.64 2.53
N ARG A 451 -29.65 -12.66 2.83
CA ARG A 451 -30.73 -12.73 1.82
C ARG A 451 -31.43 -11.38 1.77
N ILE A 452 -31.84 -10.98 0.58
CA ILE A 452 -32.68 -9.79 0.38
C ILE A 452 -34.11 -10.22 0.09
N CYS A 453 -35.08 -9.40 0.50
CA CYS A 453 -36.50 -9.65 0.21
C CYS A 453 -36.78 -9.52 -1.30
N GLU A 454 -37.87 -10.13 -1.75
CA GLU A 454 -38.24 -10.13 -3.17
C GLU A 454 -38.51 -8.71 -3.70
N GLU A 455 -39.07 -7.85 -2.89
CA GLU A 455 -39.31 -6.46 -3.22
C GLU A 455 -38.03 -5.68 -3.53
N ALA A 456 -37.00 -5.87 -2.72
CA ALA A 456 -35.69 -5.28 -2.93
C ALA A 456 -35.06 -5.78 -4.24
N TYR A 457 -35.11 -7.08 -4.49
CA TYR A 457 -34.62 -7.68 -5.73
C TYR A 457 -35.37 -7.17 -6.97
N ARG A 458 -36.67 -7.04 -6.90
CA ARG A 458 -37.47 -6.49 -8.00
C ARG A 458 -37.15 -5.03 -8.24
N PHE A 459 -36.98 -4.23 -7.19
CA PHE A 459 -36.65 -2.82 -7.30
C PHE A 459 -35.37 -2.60 -8.10
N SER A 460 -34.32 -3.38 -7.84
CA SER A 460 -33.05 -3.27 -8.57
C SER A 460 -33.16 -3.59 -10.07
N LYS A 461 -34.15 -4.38 -10.48
CA LYS A 461 -34.38 -4.69 -11.90
C LYS A 461 -35.03 -3.54 -12.70
N PHE A 462 -35.72 -2.64 -12.01
CA PHE A 462 -36.42 -1.50 -12.64
C PHE A 462 -35.65 -0.19 -12.52
N HIS A 463 -34.60 -0.16 -11.71
CA HIS A 463 -33.79 1.03 -11.47
C HIS A 463 -32.32 0.74 -11.81
N GLU A 464 -31.85 1.24 -12.96
CA GLU A 464 -30.47 1.01 -13.46
C GLU A 464 -29.37 1.48 -12.50
N PHE A 465 -29.72 2.41 -11.60
CA PHE A 465 -28.82 2.98 -10.60
C PHE A 465 -28.80 2.24 -9.26
N VAL A 466 -29.70 1.26 -9.03
CA VAL A 466 -29.67 0.44 -7.82
C VAL A 466 -29.11 -0.92 -8.14
N LYS A 467 -28.02 -1.28 -7.50
CA LYS A 467 -27.36 -2.57 -7.69
C LYS A 467 -27.18 -3.30 -6.37
N TRP A 468 -27.49 -4.59 -6.42
CA TRP A 468 -27.28 -5.52 -5.33
C TRP A 468 -26.05 -6.34 -5.68
N GLU A 469 -25.03 -6.30 -4.86
CA GLU A 469 -23.88 -7.18 -5.02
C GLU A 469 -23.67 -8.04 -3.79
N MET A 470 -23.64 -9.35 -4.04
CA MET A 470 -23.16 -10.29 -3.04
C MET A 470 -21.64 -10.27 -3.09
N ILE A 471 -21.05 -9.72 -2.06
CA ILE A 471 -19.63 -9.76 -1.90
C ILE A 471 -19.29 -11.06 -1.20
N ASP A 472 -18.93 -12.05 -2.00
CA ASP A 472 -18.30 -13.25 -1.48
C ASP A 472 -16.92 -12.85 -0.97
N ARG A 473 -16.69 -12.94 0.34
CA ARG A 473 -15.39 -12.68 0.99
C ARG A 473 -14.24 -13.50 0.36
N LEU A 474 -14.57 -14.48 -0.47
CA LEU A 474 -13.62 -15.37 -1.15
C LEU A 474 -13.13 -14.87 -2.51
N ARG A 475 -13.70 -13.79 -3.08
CA ARG A 475 -13.45 -13.39 -4.48
C ARG A 475 -12.81 -12.01 -4.66
N PHE A 476 -12.21 -11.46 -3.63
CA PHE A 476 -11.45 -10.22 -3.76
C PHE A 476 -10.13 -10.37 -4.52
#